data_81ce0c3f3e3987718b1306b74e01268c
#
_entry.id   81ce0c3f3e3987718b1306b74e01268c
#
_cell.length_a   1.000
_cell.length_b   1.000
_cell.length_c   1.000
_cell.angle_alpha   90.00
_cell.angle_beta   90.00
_cell.angle_gamma   90.00
#
_symmetry.space_group_name_H-M   'P 1'
#
loop_
_entity.id
_entity.type
_entity.pdbx_description
1 polymer ?
#
loop_
_entity_poly.entity_id
_entity_poly.type
_entity_poly.pdbx_seq_one_letter_code
_entity_poly.pdbx_strand_id
1 'polypeptide(L)'
;MSEFDEYIQQDEPQKREKGYAWQTAIGLQAVDGLKPSEYLIETARKHIEGDITIDEVQQLIKSYYDSKDIRTKKDNVTEEADKVSANITKLLNERSFAFTVAGLTAIHRRIFDGVFKFAGQIRDYNITCFVATRCSMYLLPTFAEP
;
A
#
# COMPACT_ATOMS: atom_id res chain seq x y z
N MET A 1 -3.88 -16.04 12.84
CA MET A 1 -4.42 -16.38 11.52
C MET A 1 -4.59 -15.10 10.71
N SER A 2 -4.12 -15.11 9.49
CA SER A 2 -4.32 -13.98 8.57
C SER A 2 -5.74 -13.96 8.03
N GLU A 3 -6.23 -12.78 7.66
CA GLU A 3 -7.57 -12.56 7.09
C GLU A 3 -7.86 -13.38 5.82
N PHE A 4 -6.80 -13.87 5.13
CA PHE A 4 -6.91 -14.57 3.85
C PHE A 4 -6.36 -16.01 3.88
N ASP A 5 -6.06 -16.57 5.06
CA ASP A 5 -5.53 -17.93 5.19
C ASP A 5 -6.46 -18.98 4.55
N GLU A 6 -7.77 -18.76 4.61
CA GLU A 6 -8.77 -19.62 3.98
C GLU A 6 -8.61 -19.73 2.45
N TYR A 7 -8.17 -18.67 1.77
CA TYR A 7 -7.93 -18.66 0.33
C TYR A 7 -6.58 -19.28 -0.03
N ILE A 8 -5.58 -19.07 0.83
CA ILE A 8 -4.23 -19.59 0.61
C ILE A 8 -4.20 -21.13 0.70
N GLN A 9 -5.11 -21.71 1.49
CA GLN A 9 -5.23 -23.16 1.66
C GLN A 9 -6.12 -23.83 0.60
N GLN A 10 -6.79 -23.05 -0.26
CA GLN A 10 -7.63 -23.61 -1.32
C GLN A 10 -6.80 -24.13 -2.50
N ASP A 11 -7.34 -25.14 -3.18
CA ASP A 11 -6.71 -25.75 -4.37
C ASP A 11 -6.84 -24.89 -5.63
N GLU A 12 -7.62 -23.80 -5.60
CA GLU A 12 -7.77 -22.89 -6.73
C GLU A 12 -6.56 -21.95 -6.87
N PRO A 13 -5.71 -22.14 -7.92
CA PRO A 13 -4.45 -21.40 -8.04
C PRO A 13 -4.63 -19.88 -8.11
N GLN A 14 -5.68 -19.41 -8.79
CA GLN A 14 -5.95 -17.97 -8.96
C GLN A 14 -6.36 -17.30 -7.64
N LYS A 15 -7.22 -17.93 -6.86
CA LYS A 15 -7.64 -17.42 -5.55
C LYS A 15 -6.48 -17.42 -4.58
N ARG A 16 -5.68 -18.47 -4.60
CA ARG A 16 -4.48 -18.59 -3.77
C ARG A 16 -3.47 -17.51 -4.09
N GLU A 17 -3.19 -17.25 -5.39
CA GLU A 17 -2.25 -16.21 -5.81
C GLU A 17 -2.72 -14.80 -5.39
N LYS A 18 -3.99 -14.49 -5.58
CA LYS A 18 -4.59 -13.23 -5.12
C LYS A 18 -4.58 -13.12 -3.59
N GLY A 19 -4.89 -14.20 -2.88
CA GLY A 19 -4.82 -14.26 -1.41
C GLY A 19 -3.41 -13.93 -0.89
N TYR A 20 -2.37 -14.53 -1.48
CA TYR A 20 -0.97 -14.22 -1.15
C TYR A 20 -0.60 -12.77 -1.45
N ALA A 21 -1.06 -12.21 -2.57
CA ALA A 21 -0.78 -10.83 -2.92
C ALA A 21 -1.39 -9.86 -1.89
N TRP A 22 -2.64 -10.06 -1.49
CA TRP A 22 -3.29 -9.27 -0.46
C TRP A 22 -2.64 -9.42 0.92
N GLN A 23 -2.34 -10.65 1.32
CA GLN A 23 -1.67 -10.91 2.60
C GLN A 23 -0.31 -10.22 2.65
N THR A 24 0.46 -10.28 1.57
CA THR A 24 1.77 -9.63 1.47
C THR A 24 1.61 -8.10 1.54
N ALA A 25 0.69 -7.52 0.78
CA ALA A 25 0.47 -6.09 0.75
C ALA A 25 0.07 -5.53 2.13
N ILE A 26 -0.87 -6.18 2.81
CA ILE A 26 -1.33 -5.78 4.15
C ILE A 26 -0.22 -6.02 5.20
N GLY A 27 0.51 -7.13 5.07
CA GLY A 27 1.64 -7.42 5.97
C GLY A 27 2.74 -6.37 5.90
N LEU A 28 3.03 -5.81 4.71
CA LEU A 28 3.97 -4.71 4.55
C LEU A 28 3.50 -3.44 5.26
N GLN A 29 2.20 -3.12 5.23
CA GLN A 29 1.66 -1.97 5.96
C GLN A 29 1.73 -2.17 7.48
N ALA A 30 1.57 -3.39 7.95
CA ALA A 30 1.66 -3.72 9.37
C ALA A 30 3.06 -3.47 9.96
N VAL A 31 4.12 -3.58 9.15
CA VAL A 31 5.50 -3.25 9.56
C VAL A 31 5.62 -1.77 9.97
N ASP A 32 4.91 -0.89 9.27
CA ASP A 32 4.86 0.55 9.59
C ASP A 32 3.79 0.90 10.64
N GLY A 33 3.15 -0.11 11.22
CA GLY A 33 2.09 0.06 12.22
C GLY A 33 0.76 0.51 11.65
N LEU A 34 0.60 0.44 10.32
CA LEU A 34 -0.64 0.76 9.63
C LEU A 34 -1.57 -0.45 9.60
N LYS A 35 -2.87 -0.19 9.70
CA LYS A 35 -3.90 -1.24 9.64
C LYS A 35 -4.92 -0.91 8.57
N PRO A 36 -5.30 -1.89 7.75
CA PRO A 36 -6.36 -1.72 6.77
C PRO A 36 -7.72 -1.50 7.46
N SER A 37 -8.66 -0.90 6.73
CA SER A 37 -10.06 -0.81 7.16
C SER A 37 -10.78 -2.14 6.92
N GLU A 38 -11.87 -2.37 7.64
CA GLU A 38 -12.78 -3.49 7.38
C GLU A 38 -13.33 -3.43 5.93
N TYR A 39 -13.56 -2.23 5.43
CA TYR A 39 -14.02 -2.02 4.05
C TYR A 39 -13.01 -2.56 3.02
N LEU A 40 -11.71 -2.36 3.25
CA LEU A 40 -10.68 -2.95 2.38
C LEU A 40 -10.72 -4.48 2.42
N ILE A 41 -10.83 -5.07 3.62
CA ILE A 41 -10.86 -6.53 3.77
C ILE A 41 -12.04 -7.14 3.00
N GLU A 42 -13.23 -6.57 3.13
CA GLU A 42 -14.41 -7.03 2.39
C GLU A 42 -14.23 -6.87 0.88
N THR A 43 -13.67 -5.75 0.44
CA THR A 43 -13.43 -5.48 -0.98
C THR A 43 -12.36 -6.41 -1.55
N ALA A 44 -11.31 -6.71 -0.79
CA ALA A 44 -10.27 -7.66 -1.14
C ALA A 44 -10.84 -9.08 -1.31
N ARG A 45 -11.76 -9.51 -0.45
CA ARG A 45 -12.45 -10.81 -0.58
C ARG A 45 -13.21 -10.90 -1.91
N LYS A 46 -13.97 -9.87 -2.28
CA LYS A 46 -14.67 -9.80 -3.59
C LYS A 46 -13.70 -9.90 -4.77
N HIS A 47 -12.54 -9.26 -4.66
CA HIS A 47 -11.50 -9.36 -5.69
C HIS A 47 -10.91 -10.79 -5.77
N ILE A 48 -10.65 -11.45 -4.64
CA ILE A 48 -10.14 -12.82 -4.60
C ILE A 48 -11.15 -13.78 -5.24
N GLU A 49 -12.45 -13.64 -4.89
CA GLU A 49 -13.54 -14.44 -5.46
C GLU A 49 -13.74 -14.20 -6.97
N GLY A 50 -13.27 -13.08 -7.49
CA GLY A 50 -13.37 -12.73 -8.91
C GLY A 50 -14.59 -11.90 -9.26
N ASP A 51 -15.34 -11.41 -8.27
CA ASP A 51 -16.53 -10.58 -8.46
C ASP A 51 -16.18 -9.18 -8.99
N ILE A 52 -15.00 -8.67 -8.64
CA ILE A 52 -14.48 -7.37 -9.05
C ILE A 52 -13.01 -7.44 -9.46
N THR A 53 -12.61 -6.52 -10.31
CA THR A 53 -11.20 -6.35 -10.74
C THR A 53 -10.42 -5.50 -9.76
N ILE A 54 -9.08 -5.54 -9.84
CA ILE A 54 -8.23 -4.70 -8.99
C ILE A 54 -8.42 -3.20 -9.27
N ASP A 55 -8.74 -2.82 -10.49
CA ASP A 55 -9.03 -1.42 -10.83
C ASP A 55 -10.33 -0.94 -10.19
N GLU A 56 -11.36 -1.81 -10.15
CA GLU A 56 -12.61 -1.53 -9.43
C GLU A 56 -12.37 -1.42 -7.92
N VAL A 57 -11.50 -2.26 -7.34
CA VAL A 57 -11.09 -2.13 -5.93
C VAL A 57 -10.50 -0.73 -5.67
N GLN A 58 -9.57 -0.26 -6.51
CA GLN A 58 -8.96 1.05 -6.35
C GLN A 58 -10.01 2.18 -6.44
N GLN A 59 -10.98 2.07 -7.35
CA GLN A 59 -12.07 3.04 -7.48
C GLN A 59 -13.01 3.03 -6.27
N LEU A 60 -13.36 1.85 -5.77
CA LEU A 60 -14.20 1.70 -4.58
C LEU A 60 -13.54 2.30 -3.33
N ILE A 61 -12.25 2.04 -3.11
CA ILE A 61 -11.49 2.63 -2.00
C ILE A 61 -11.46 4.15 -2.12
N LYS A 62 -11.18 4.67 -3.30
CA LYS A 62 -11.19 6.12 -3.53
C LYS A 62 -12.55 6.72 -3.23
N SER A 63 -13.62 6.18 -3.78
CA SER A 63 -15.00 6.65 -3.55
C SER A 63 -15.40 6.57 -2.08
N TYR A 64 -14.98 5.52 -1.37
CA TYR A 64 -15.23 5.35 0.05
C TYR A 64 -14.65 6.50 0.88
N TYR A 65 -13.40 6.90 0.62
CA TYR A 65 -12.77 8.00 1.34
C TYR A 65 -13.23 9.37 0.85
N ASP A 66 -13.53 9.55 -0.43
CA ASP A 66 -14.04 10.80 -0.99
C ASP A 66 -15.46 11.12 -0.50
N SER A 67 -16.27 10.10 -0.16
CA SER A 67 -17.62 10.26 0.36
C SER A 67 -17.69 10.62 1.86
N LYS A 68 -16.56 10.62 2.58
CA LYS A 68 -16.54 10.97 4.00
C LYS A 68 -16.50 12.49 4.18
N ASP A 69 -17.61 13.06 4.66
CA ASP A 69 -17.73 14.50 4.96
C ASP A 69 -16.85 14.94 6.13
N ILE A 70 -16.69 14.08 7.15
CA ILE A 70 -15.86 14.32 8.32
C ILE A 70 -14.72 13.32 8.36
N ARG A 71 -13.49 13.80 8.21
CA ARG A 71 -12.28 12.98 8.29
C ARG A 71 -11.65 13.07 9.68
N THR A 72 -11.34 11.91 10.24
CA THR A 72 -10.57 11.79 11.48
C THR A 72 -9.09 11.50 11.17
N LYS A 73 -8.20 11.69 12.16
CA LYS A 73 -6.79 11.28 12.04
C LYS A 73 -6.65 9.77 11.77
N LYS A 74 -7.58 8.97 12.31
CA LYS A 74 -7.62 7.52 12.07
C LYS A 74 -7.96 7.22 10.62
N ASP A 75 -8.90 7.96 10.01
CA ASP A 75 -9.26 7.78 8.60
C ASP A 75 -8.06 8.04 7.67
N ASN A 76 -7.23 9.03 7.96
CA ASN A 76 -6.04 9.30 7.14
C ASN A 76 -5.04 8.15 7.17
N VAL A 77 -4.83 7.53 8.34
CA VAL A 77 -3.92 6.37 8.50
C VAL A 77 -4.48 5.13 7.80
N THR A 78 -5.79 4.87 7.93
CA THR A 78 -6.43 3.73 7.24
C THR A 78 -6.53 3.95 5.75
N GLU A 79 -6.76 5.18 5.28
CA GLU A 79 -6.77 5.52 3.85
C GLU A 79 -5.42 5.22 3.18
N GLU A 80 -4.31 5.59 3.84
CA GLU A 80 -2.98 5.25 3.36
C GLU A 80 -2.80 3.74 3.26
N ALA A 81 -3.11 3.00 4.33
CA ALA A 81 -3.00 1.55 4.34
C ALA A 81 -3.83 0.89 3.23
N ASP A 82 -5.06 1.34 3.02
CA ASP A 82 -5.97 0.78 2.04
C ASP A 82 -5.51 1.03 0.61
N LYS A 83 -5.16 2.27 0.28
CA LYS A 83 -4.68 2.66 -1.05
C LYS A 83 -3.37 1.96 -1.41
N VAL A 84 -2.42 1.97 -0.47
CA VAL A 84 -1.10 1.36 -0.69
C VAL A 84 -1.24 -0.16 -0.84
N SER A 85 -2.06 -0.82 -0.02
CA SER A 85 -2.29 -2.27 -0.14
C SER A 85 -2.89 -2.64 -1.50
N ALA A 86 -3.86 -1.90 -1.99
CA ALA A 86 -4.44 -2.13 -3.32
C ALA A 86 -3.41 -1.93 -4.45
N ASN A 87 -2.58 -0.87 -4.34
CA ASN A 87 -1.54 -0.59 -5.31
C ASN A 87 -0.45 -1.67 -5.34
N ILE A 88 -0.02 -2.15 -4.16
CA ILE A 88 0.95 -3.25 -4.05
C ILE A 88 0.36 -4.55 -4.64
N THR A 89 -0.88 -4.88 -4.31
CA THR A 89 -1.56 -6.07 -4.84
C THR A 89 -1.62 -6.04 -6.36
N LYS A 90 -1.98 -4.90 -6.95
CA LYS A 90 -1.95 -4.71 -8.40
C LYS A 90 -0.57 -4.94 -8.98
N LEU A 91 0.45 -4.37 -8.36
CA LEU A 91 1.84 -4.46 -8.81
C LEU A 91 2.36 -5.91 -8.76
N LEU A 92 2.05 -6.66 -7.71
CA LEU A 92 2.44 -8.06 -7.56
C LEU A 92 1.82 -8.94 -8.66
N ASN A 93 0.60 -8.63 -9.10
CA ASN A 93 -0.08 -9.39 -10.15
C ASN A 93 0.49 -9.12 -11.56
N GLU A 94 1.17 -7.99 -11.77
CA GLU A 94 1.68 -7.61 -13.10
C GLU A 94 3.02 -8.28 -13.46
N ARG A 95 3.76 -8.83 -12.52
CA ARG A 95 5.04 -9.57 -12.69
C ARG A 95 6.09 -8.87 -13.56
N SER A 96 5.99 -7.57 -13.77
CA SER A 96 6.93 -6.79 -14.57
C SER A 96 7.83 -5.94 -13.66
N PHE A 97 9.10 -6.33 -13.55
CA PHE A 97 10.08 -5.62 -12.72
C PHE A 97 11.42 -5.47 -13.44
N ALA A 98 11.93 -4.25 -13.48
CA ALA A 98 13.29 -3.97 -13.95
C ALA A 98 14.15 -3.43 -12.81
N PHE A 99 15.27 -4.07 -12.53
CA PHE A 99 16.19 -3.70 -11.45
C PHE A 99 17.10 -2.52 -11.88
N THR A 100 16.48 -1.35 -12.03
CA THR A 100 17.13 -0.09 -12.39
C THR A 100 16.65 1.03 -11.48
N VAL A 101 17.39 2.15 -11.41
CA VAL A 101 16.94 3.34 -10.66
C VAL A 101 15.59 3.82 -11.20
N ALA A 102 15.41 3.85 -12.52
CA ALA A 102 14.14 4.20 -13.15
C ALA A 102 13.02 3.21 -12.79
N GLY A 103 13.31 1.90 -12.76
CA GLY A 103 12.38 0.87 -12.32
C GLY A 103 11.96 1.04 -10.86
N LEU A 104 12.92 1.33 -9.97
CA LEU A 104 12.64 1.57 -8.56
C LEU A 104 11.77 2.81 -8.33
N THR A 105 12.07 3.92 -8.99
CA THR A 105 11.26 5.15 -8.89
C THR A 105 9.87 4.97 -9.49
N ALA A 106 9.74 4.17 -10.55
CA ALA A 106 8.45 3.82 -11.14
C ALA A 106 7.60 2.98 -10.16
N ILE A 107 8.19 2.00 -9.49
CA ILE A 107 7.51 1.20 -8.45
C ILE A 107 7.07 2.10 -7.29
N HIS A 108 7.96 2.93 -6.77
CA HIS A 108 7.64 3.87 -5.69
C HIS A 108 6.47 4.79 -6.08
N ARG A 109 6.48 5.30 -7.33
CA ARG A 109 5.37 6.11 -7.84
C ARG A 109 4.05 5.35 -7.83
N ARG A 110 4.04 4.11 -8.31
CA ARG A 110 2.84 3.28 -8.42
C ARG A 110 2.28 2.85 -7.08
N ILE A 111 3.16 2.54 -6.11
CA ILE A 111 2.75 2.14 -4.76
C ILE A 111 2.06 3.31 -4.04
N PHE A 112 2.62 4.51 -4.15
CA PHE A 112 2.16 5.70 -3.44
C PHE A 112 1.31 6.65 -4.28
N ASP A 113 0.85 6.19 -5.45
CA ASP A 113 -0.06 6.97 -6.29
C ASP A 113 -1.37 7.28 -5.56
N GLY A 114 -1.78 8.54 -5.60
CA GLY A 114 -2.96 9.02 -4.89
C GLY A 114 -2.82 9.11 -3.37
N VAL A 115 -1.62 8.83 -2.82
CA VAL A 115 -1.30 8.95 -1.37
C VAL A 115 -0.36 10.12 -1.13
N PHE A 116 0.81 10.15 -1.79
CA PHE A 116 1.82 11.18 -1.60
C PHE A 116 2.13 11.94 -2.89
N LYS A 117 2.24 13.28 -2.78
CA LYS A 117 2.60 14.16 -3.91
C LYS A 117 4.03 13.92 -4.42
N PHE A 118 4.92 13.39 -3.58
CA PHE A 118 6.31 13.09 -3.92
C PHE A 118 6.53 11.66 -4.43
N ALA A 119 5.46 10.91 -4.70
CA ALA A 119 5.56 9.55 -5.20
C ALA A 119 6.44 9.46 -6.47
N GLY A 120 7.45 8.59 -6.43
CA GLY A 120 8.41 8.42 -7.53
C GLY A 120 9.46 9.51 -7.67
N GLN A 121 9.58 10.42 -6.71
CA GLN A 121 10.63 11.44 -6.70
C GLN A 121 11.82 10.97 -5.85
N ILE A 122 13.03 11.23 -6.35
CA ILE A 122 14.26 11.04 -5.57
C ILE A 122 14.39 12.25 -4.63
N ARG A 123 14.65 11.98 -3.37
CA ARG A 123 14.85 13.04 -2.37
C ARG A 123 16.20 13.70 -2.55
N ASP A 124 16.23 15.00 -2.32
CA ASP A 124 17.43 15.85 -2.32
C ASP A 124 17.90 16.19 -0.89
N TYR A 125 17.34 15.53 0.13
CA TYR A 125 17.67 15.74 1.54
C TYR A 125 17.94 14.40 2.25
N ASN A 126 18.75 14.46 3.32
CA ASN A 126 19.09 13.31 4.14
C ASN A 126 18.01 13.02 5.18
N ILE A 127 17.74 11.73 5.42
CA ILE A 127 16.87 11.26 6.49
C ILE A 127 17.74 10.60 7.53
N THR A 128 17.62 11.08 8.79
CA THR A 128 18.27 10.43 9.94
C THR A 128 17.20 9.74 10.76
N CYS A 129 17.31 8.41 10.89
CA CYS A 129 16.50 7.64 11.84
C CYS A 129 17.23 7.57 13.16
N PHE A 130 16.67 8.13 14.23
CA PHE A 130 17.09 7.82 15.60
C PHE A 130 16.42 6.52 16.04
N VAL A 131 17.24 5.52 16.33
CA VAL A 131 16.79 4.23 16.88
C VAL A 131 16.44 4.45 18.37
N ALA A 132 15.24 4.93 18.61
CA ALA A 132 14.63 4.86 19.94
C ALA A 132 13.11 4.76 19.77
N THR A 133 12.59 3.56 19.77
CA THR A 133 11.18 3.14 20.00
C THR A 133 10.07 3.77 19.15
N ARG A 134 10.35 4.77 18.34
CA ARG A 134 9.52 5.31 17.26
C ARG A 134 10.44 5.95 16.24
N CYS A 135 10.38 5.52 14.98
CA CYS A 135 11.06 6.20 13.88
C CYS A 135 10.44 7.59 13.71
N SER A 136 10.99 8.59 14.41
CA SER A 136 10.66 9.99 14.18
C SER A 136 11.60 10.47 13.09
N MET A 137 11.07 10.69 11.88
CA MET A 137 11.85 11.23 10.78
C MET A 137 12.13 12.71 11.02
N TYR A 138 13.36 13.03 11.37
CA TYR A 138 13.83 14.41 11.40
C TYR A 138 14.46 14.76 10.04
N LEU A 139 13.92 15.78 9.40
CA LEU A 139 14.51 16.44 8.25
C LEU A 139 15.70 17.28 8.72
N LEU A 140 16.91 16.89 8.36
CA LEU A 140 18.06 17.78 8.48
C LEU A 140 18.21 18.57 7.19
N PRO A 141 18.29 19.91 7.24
CA PRO A 141 18.61 20.70 6.06
C PRO A 141 20.00 20.32 5.56
N THR A 142 20.14 20.14 4.26
CA THR A 142 21.45 20.02 3.62
C THR A 142 22.26 21.26 3.93
N PHE A 143 23.41 21.09 4.57
CA PHE A 143 24.42 22.14 4.60
C PHE A 143 24.89 22.35 3.16
N ALA A 144 24.51 23.50 2.60
CA ALA A 144 25.22 24.03 1.45
C ALA A 144 26.62 24.39 1.95
N GLU A 145 27.61 23.66 1.53
CA GLU A 145 28.99 24.09 1.70
C GLU A 145 29.28 25.29 0.77
N PRO A 146 30.13 26.24 1.23
CA PRO A 146 30.41 27.49 0.51
C PRO A 146 31.17 27.28 -0.80
#